data_7a8f4d6b1bf0a131128b5f66b6ef88f0
#
_entry.id   7a8f4d6b1bf0a131128b5f66b6ef88f0
#
_cell.length_a   1.000
_cell.length_b   1.000
_cell.length_c   1.000
_cell.angle_alpha   90.00
_cell.angle_beta   90.00
_cell.angle_gamma   90.00
#
_symmetry.space_group_name_H-M   'P 1'
#
loop_
_entity.id
_entity.type
_entity.pdbx_description
1 polymer ?
#
loop_
_entity_poly.entity_id
_entity_poly.type
_entity_poly.pdbx_seq_one_letter_code
_entity_poly.pdbx_strand_id
1 'polypeptide(L)'
;MVVGVVFGLLALTFTGLVLVGALIKSSRDSVSVSPVAIPTFTPPERSTERPTERPGDGRSDEPEPRTSQPSAEPSENSQPRRTLNTSLKNNSLYANRGLPRVNCPAGSGSIYNHSQLKSLILKTSRCMDKVWSKTLQDRGITWHRPGYAITSRRGRGACGDFPQTGSIVPYYCPRNTTIYASTTAMARGSGNALGYGQITDWHGAIISMMAHEYGHHVQQLSGLSNTWWQQTLESGSRSGKLALSRRFELQATCFGGMFMRAAAASYPVTPARRNTLYYFYSRVGDHPGWPRDHGSPANNNRWFRQGYEKNKTFQCNTWLAPSSTTS
;
A
#
# COMPACT_ATOMS: atom_id res chain seq x y z
N MET A 1 50.43 34.94 -16.47
CA MET A 1 49.39 35.26 -15.46
C MET A 1 48.00 34.65 -15.75
N VAL A 2 47.66 34.37 -17.01
CA VAL A 2 46.33 33.85 -17.41
C VAL A 2 46.18 32.34 -17.10
N VAL A 3 47.25 31.54 -17.17
CA VAL A 3 47.21 30.07 -16.94
C VAL A 3 46.95 29.71 -15.48
N GLY A 4 47.46 30.49 -14.54
CA GLY A 4 47.24 30.26 -13.09
C GLY A 4 45.82 30.48 -12.60
N VAL A 5 45.10 31.43 -13.26
CA VAL A 5 43.71 31.78 -12.90
C VAL A 5 42.74 30.67 -13.37
N VAL A 6 43.01 30.04 -14.53
CA VAL A 6 42.15 28.96 -15.07
C VAL A 6 42.25 27.72 -14.21
N PHE A 7 43.43 27.36 -13.72
CA PHE A 7 43.61 26.21 -12.83
C PHE A 7 42.99 26.44 -11.43
N GLY A 8 43.03 27.66 -10.93
CA GLY A 8 42.41 28.02 -9.66
C GLY A 8 40.87 27.96 -9.72
N LEU A 9 40.28 28.43 -10.81
CA LEU A 9 38.82 28.34 -11.02
C LEU A 9 38.34 26.92 -11.23
N LEU A 10 39.08 26.08 -11.93
CA LEU A 10 38.75 24.65 -12.11
C LEU A 10 38.87 23.86 -10.78
N ALA A 11 39.86 24.17 -9.95
CA ALA A 11 40.00 23.55 -8.62
C ALA A 11 38.86 23.94 -7.67
N LEU A 12 38.43 25.21 -7.69
CA LEU A 12 37.32 25.69 -6.88
C LEU A 12 35.96 25.11 -7.31
N THR A 13 35.75 24.94 -8.61
CA THR A 13 34.51 24.30 -9.12
C THR A 13 34.48 22.81 -8.84
N PHE A 14 35.62 22.13 -8.88
CA PHE A 14 35.69 20.69 -8.58
C PHE A 14 35.51 20.42 -7.06
N THR A 15 36.11 21.23 -6.18
CA THR A 15 35.90 21.15 -4.73
C THR A 15 34.46 21.53 -4.35
N GLY A 16 33.86 22.50 -4.99
CA GLY A 16 32.46 22.87 -4.79
C GLY A 16 31.50 21.72 -5.20
N LEU A 17 31.75 21.07 -6.33
CA LEU A 17 30.94 19.92 -6.79
C LEU A 17 31.09 18.71 -5.87
N VAL A 18 32.29 18.44 -5.33
CA VAL A 18 32.52 17.34 -4.39
C VAL A 18 31.84 17.62 -3.05
N LEU A 19 31.90 18.86 -2.56
CA LEU A 19 31.20 19.27 -1.31
C LEU A 19 29.68 19.22 -1.46
N VAL A 20 29.13 19.66 -2.58
CA VAL A 20 27.68 19.55 -2.84
C VAL A 20 27.27 18.10 -2.99
N GLY A 21 28.05 17.29 -3.68
CA GLY A 21 27.83 15.85 -3.78
C GLY A 21 27.90 15.13 -2.43
N ALA A 22 28.82 15.50 -1.55
CA ALA A 22 28.92 14.95 -0.21
C ALA A 22 27.78 15.39 0.70
N LEU A 23 27.32 16.65 0.60
CA LEU A 23 26.16 17.14 1.33
C LEU A 23 24.86 16.49 0.89
N ILE A 24 24.68 16.26 -0.42
CA ILE A 24 23.52 15.53 -0.95
C ILE A 24 23.55 14.07 -0.50
N LYS A 25 24.70 13.43 -0.46
CA LYS A 25 24.87 12.05 0.03
C LYS A 25 24.61 11.96 1.53
N SER A 26 25.11 12.91 2.31
CA SER A 26 24.91 13.00 3.77
C SER A 26 23.43 13.21 4.12
N SER A 27 22.71 14.07 3.38
CA SER A 27 21.29 14.30 3.65
C SER A 27 20.40 13.10 3.25
N ARG A 28 20.86 12.20 2.36
CA ARG A 28 20.15 10.94 2.07
C ARG A 28 20.28 9.90 3.18
N ASP A 29 21.35 9.95 3.97
CA ASP A 29 21.63 8.95 5.00
C ASP A 29 21.01 9.30 6.38
N SER A 30 20.56 10.55 6.59
CA SER A 30 20.24 11.07 7.92
C SER A 30 18.75 11.28 8.23
N VAL A 31 17.81 10.75 7.42
CA VAL A 31 16.38 10.88 7.72
C VAL A 31 16.01 9.94 8.88
N SER A 32 16.18 10.43 10.09
CA SER A 32 15.67 9.75 11.28
C SER A 32 14.25 10.26 11.58
N VAL A 33 13.27 9.37 11.54
CA VAL A 33 11.90 9.66 12.00
C VAL A 33 11.52 8.64 13.06
N SER A 34 10.91 9.13 14.14
CA SER A 34 10.43 8.25 15.20
C SER A 34 9.28 7.38 14.68
N PRO A 35 9.24 6.10 15.07
CA PRO A 35 8.10 5.24 14.77
C PRO A 35 6.80 5.81 15.31
N VAL A 36 5.69 5.51 14.64
CA VAL A 36 4.36 5.84 15.16
C VAL A 36 4.04 4.88 16.30
N ALA A 37 3.74 5.43 17.47
CA ALA A 37 3.22 4.66 18.59
C ALA A 37 1.75 4.29 18.29
N ILE A 38 1.50 3.01 18.00
CA ILE A 38 0.14 2.47 17.89
C ILE A 38 -0.22 1.88 19.25
N PRO A 39 -1.43 2.15 19.78
CA PRO A 39 -1.90 1.53 21.02
C PRO A 39 -1.81 0.02 20.97
N THR A 40 -1.84 -0.62 22.14
CA THR A 40 -1.72 -2.09 22.27
C THR A 40 -2.67 -2.81 21.32
N PHE A 41 -2.18 -3.84 20.66
CA PHE A 41 -2.98 -4.67 19.79
C PHE A 41 -4.10 -5.34 20.58
N THR A 42 -5.35 -5.02 20.22
CA THR A 42 -6.54 -5.72 20.71
C THR A 42 -7.04 -6.61 19.58
N PRO A 43 -7.04 -7.93 19.76
CA PRO A 43 -7.62 -8.83 18.76
C PRO A 43 -9.08 -8.45 18.50
N PRO A 44 -9.59 -8.57 17.27
CA PRO A 44 -11.01 -8.39 16.99
C PRO A 44 -11.81 -9.37 17.87
N GLU A 45 -12.85 -8.87 18.53
CA GLU A 45 -13.74 -9.69 19.33
C GLU A 45 -14.40 -10.77 18.45
N ARG A 46 -14.42 -11.99 18.96
CA ARG A 46 -15.13 -13.09 18.32
C ARG A 46 -16.60 -12.90 18.61
N SER A 47 -17.39 -12.43 17.65
CA SER A 47 -18.84 -12.39 17.78
C SER A 47 -19.36 -13.81 17.92
N THR A 48 -19.65 -14.23 19.13
CA THR A 48 -20.43 -15.41 19.43
C THR A 48 -21.90 -14.99 19.51
N GLU A 49 -22.51 -14.69 18.36
CA GLU A 49 -23.97 -14.66 18.32
C GLU A 49 -24.47 -16.10 18.37
N ARG A 50 -24.97 -16.47 19.54
CA ARG A 50 -25.75 -17.68 19.75
C ARG A 50 -27.09 -17.46 19.01
N PRO A 51 -27.52 -18.37 18.13
CA PRO A 51 -28.88 -18.28 17.58
C PRO A 51 -29.88 -18.33 18.73
N THR A 52 -30.67 -17.28 18.92
CA THR A 52 -31.84 -17.31 19.78
C THR A 52 -32.88 -18.19 19.09
N GLU A 53 -33.11 -19.35 19.65
CA GLU A 53 -34.25 -20.18 19.29
C GLU A 53 -35.54 -19.40 19.59
N ARG A 54 -36.35 -19.21 18.58
CA ARG A 54 -37.71 -18.65 18.69
C ARG A 54 -38.62 -19.81 19.08
N PRO A 55 -39.47 -19.68 20.12
CA PRO A 55 -40.44 -20.71 20.45
C PRO A 55 -41.44 -20.85 19.30
N GLY A 56 -41.61 -22.06 18.80
CA GLY A 56 -42.58 -22.38 17.79
C GLY A 56 -43.96 -22.50 18.40
N ASP A 57 -44.95 -21.84 17.80
CA ASP A 57 -46.36 -22.15 17.99
C ASP A 57 -46.76 -23.33 17.13
N GLY A 58 -47.36 -24.31 17.76
CA GLY A 58 -47.84 -25.53 17.14
C GLY A 58 -49.11 -25.31 16.34
N ARG A 59 -49.20 -25.97 15.23
CA ARG A 59 -50.48 -26.40 14.68
C ARG A 59 -50.29 -27.72 13.90
N SER A 60 -50.96 -28.70 14.40
CA SER A 60 -51.19 -30.04 13.84
C SER A 60 -52.08 -29.94 12.60
N ASP A 61 -51.74 -30.66 11.54
CA ASP A 61 -52.69 -31.39 10.68
C ASP A 61 -51.96 -32.52 9.95
N GLU A 62 -52.59 -33.66 9.89
CA GLU A 62 -52.19 -35.02 9.56
C GLU A 62 -52.34 -35.33 8.03
N PRO A 63 -52.10 -36.53 7.54
CA PRO A 63 -50.96 -36.79 6.60
C PRO A 63 -51.42 -37.32 5.24
N GLU A 64 -50.55 -37.30 4.25
CA GLU A 64 -50.58 -38.33 3.15
C GLU A 64 -49.17 -38.68 2.64
N PRO A 65 -48.98 -39.92 2.13
CA PRO A 65 -47.68 -40.50 1.99
C PRO A 65 -47.11 -40.31 0.58
N ARG A 66 -45.85 -39.88 0.46
CA ARG A 66 -45.09 -39.95 -0.80
C ARG A 66 -43.68 -40.46 -0.60
N THR A 67 -43.48 -41.59 -1.22
CA THR A 67 -42.27 -42.19 -1.82
C THR A 67 -40.92 -41.61 -1.45
N SER A 68 -40.14 -42.49 -0.87
CA SER A 68 -38.73 -42.39 -0.53
C SER A 68 -37.83 -42.01 -1.71
N GLN A 69 -37.17 -40.86 -1.56
CA GLN A 69 -35.92 -40.56 -2.27
C GLN A 69 -34.77 -40.62 -1.23
N PRO A 70 -33.58 -41.14 -1.58
CA PRO A 70 -32.49 -41.22 -0.60
C PRO A 70 -32.06 -39.84 -0.17
N SER A 71 -32.14 -39.57 1.14
CA SER A 71 -31.55 -38.41 1.78
C SER A 71 -30.04 -38.45 1.58
N ALA A 72 -29.53 -37.51 0.83
CA ALA A 72 -28.11 -37.15 0.92
C ALA A 72 -27.86 -36.64 2.34
N GLU A 73 -27.02 -37.34 3.11
CA GLU A 73 -26.55 -36.88 4.40
C GLU A 73 -25.94 -35.47 4.27
N PRO A 74 -26.27 -34.52 5.16
CA PRO A 74 -25.58 -33.26 5.21
C PRO A 74 -24.12 -33.52 5.59
N SER A 75 -23.20 -33.20 4.70
CA SER A 75 -21.79 -33.21 5.01
C SER A 75 -21.53 -32.24 6.17
N GLU A 76 -21.44 -32.76 7.38
CA GLU A 76 -21.05 -32.03 8.59
C GLU A 76 -19.56 -31.64 8.53
N ASN A 77 -19.22 -30.70 7.68
CA ASN A 77 -17.94 -30.02 7.77
C ASN A 77 -18.04 -28.53 7.39
N SER A 78 -19.09 -27.85 7.83
CA SER A 78 -19.18 -26.41 7.81
C SER A 78 -18.53 -25.85 9.06
N GLN A 79 -17.21 -25.60 8.99
CA GLN A 79 -16.58 -24.74 10.01
C GLN A 79 -17.38 -23.43 10.07
N PRO A 80 -17.71 -22.93 11.28
CA PRO A 80 -18.49 -21.69 11.42
C PRO A 80 -17.78 -20.57 10.67
N ARG A 81 -18.47 -19.95 9.70
CA ARG A 81 -17.97 -18.80 8.96
C ARG A 81 -17.61 -17.72 9.96
N ARG A 82 -16.34 -17.40 10.09
CA ARG A 82 -15.88 -16.28 10.92
C ARG A 82 -16.53 -14.99 10.41
N THR A 83 -17.33 -14.34 11.24
CA THR A 83 -17.80 -12.99 10.95
C THR A 83 -16.61 -12.04 10.94
N LEU A 84 -16.40 -11.35 9.82
CA LEU A 84 -15.31 -10.39 9.67
C LEU A 84 -15.69 -9.05 10.29
N ASN A 85 -14.80 -8.49 11.10
CA ASN A 85 -14.91 -7.11 11.53
C ASN A 85 -14.31 -6.21 10.44
N THR A 86 -15.16 -5.37 9.83
CA THR A 86 -14.76 -4.44 8.75
C THR A 86 -14.56 -3.00 9.23
N SER A 87 -14.67 -2.74 10.54
CA SER A 87 -14.48 -1.40 11.10
C SER A 87 -13.07 -0.86 10.86
N LEU A 88 -12.93 0.45 10.79
CA LEU A 88 -11.61 1.07 10.53
C LEU A 88 -10.61 0.82 11.66
N LYS A 89 -11.06 0.83 12.93
CA LYS A 89 -10.17 0.73 14.10
C LYS A 89 -9.88 -0.71 14.50
N ASN A 90 -10.85 -1.63 14.36
CA ASN A 90 -10.76 -3.01 14.86
C ASN A 90 -10.92 -4.05 13.75
N ASN A 91 -10.43 -3.75 12.55
CA ASN A 91 -10.56 -4.62 11.39
C ASN A 91 -9.93 -6.00 11.61
N SER A 92 -10.55 -7.04 11.06
CA SER A 92 -10.01 -8.41 11.08
C SER A 92 -8.63 -8.54 10.43
N LEU A 93 -8.25 -7.58 9.58
CA LEU A 93 -6.91 -7.49 8.99
C LEU A 93 -5.81 -7.29 10.04
N TYR A 94 -6.09 -6.58 11.13
CA TYR A 94 -5.08 -6.22 12.12
C TYR A 94 -4.69 -7.42 12.96
N ALA A 95 -3.40 -7.70 13.01
CA ALA A 95 -2.83 -8.77 13.83
C ALA A 95 -1.38 -8.45 14.18
N ASN A 96 -0.88 -9.07 15.23
CA ASN A 96 0.52 -8.97 15.65
C ASN A 96 1.45 -9.87 14.79
N ARG A 97 1.05 -10.19 13.56
CA ARG A 97 1.83 -10.95 12.60
C ARG A 97 2.08 -10.09 11.37
N GLY A 98 3.29 -10.19 10.81
CA GLY A 98 3.70 -9.54 9.59
C GLY A 98 3.47 -10.37 8.35
N LEU A 99 3.82 -9.80 7.21
CA LEU A 99 3.93 -10.54 5.96
C LEU A 99 5.08 -11.55 6.06
N PRO A 100 4.88 -12.78 5.59
CA PRO A 100 5.95 -13.78 5.51
C PRO A 100 7.04 -13.31 4.56
N ARG A 101 8.27 -13.79 4.77
CA ARG A 101 9.35 -13.58 3.79
C ARG A 101 8.98 -14.21 2.45
N VAL A 102 9.35 -13.55 1.36
CA VAL A 102 9.11 -14.04 0.01
C VAL A 102 10.39 -13.95 -0.83
N ASN A 103 10.65 -15.01 -1.60
CA ASN A 103 11.69 -14.96 -2.63
C ASN A 103 11.14 -14.21 -3.85
N CYS A 104 11.64 -13.00 -4.06
CA CYS A 104 11.18 -12.06 -5.09
C CYS A 104 12.38 -11.34 -5.74
N PRO A 105 13.25 -12.04 -6.49
CA PRO A 105 14.41 -11.41 -7.08
C PRO A 105 14.01 -10.41 -8.17
N ALA A 106 14.54 -9.19 -8.12
CA ALA A 106 14.24 -8.13 -9.06
C ALA A 106 14.79 -8.40 -10.47
N GLY A 107 16.02 -8.89 -10.57
CA GLY A 107 16.75 -8.95 -11.84
C GLY A 107 17.40 -7.60 -12.17
N SER A 108 17.90 -7.46 -13.41
CA SER A 108 18.69 -6.32 -13.90
C SER A 108 17.98 -5.49 -14.99
N GLY A 109 16.66 -5.59 -15.11
CA GLY A 109 15.91 -4.88 -16.15
C GLY A 109 15.95 -3.35 -15.99
N SER A 110 16.08 -2.63 -17.11
CA SER A 110 16.02 -1.17 -17.15
C SER A 110 14.60 -0.67 -16.88
N ILE A 111 14.48 0.35 -16.03
CA ILE A 111 13.20 1.03 -15.79
C ILE A 111 12.74 1.87 -16.99
N TYR A 112 13.68 2.27 -17.86
CA TYR A 112 13.40 3.08 -19.05
C TYR A 112 12.96 2.24 -20.26
N ASN A 113 13.00 0.92 -20.15
CA ASN A 113 12.47 0.00 -21.13
C ASN A 113 11.09 -0.50 -20.69
N HIS A 114 10.06 -0.18 -21.47
CA HIS A 114 8.68 -0.52 -21.15
C HIS A 114 8.49 -2.02 -20.88
N SER A 115 8.97 -2.88 -21.78
CA SER A 115 8.77 -4.33 -21.67
C SER A 115 9.47 -4.91 -20.44
N GLN A 116 10.69 -4.43 -20.14
CA GLN A 116 11.44 -4.88 -18.98
C GLN A 116 10.78 -4.41 -17.66
N LEU A 117 10.40 -3.13 -17.58
CA LEU A 117 9.71 -2.62 -16.40
C LEU A 117 8.33 -3.27 -16.19
N LYS A 118 7.55 -3.43 -17.27
CA LYS A 118 6.27 -4.16 -17.21
C LYS A 118 6.46 -5.60 -16.71
N SER A 119 7.47 -6.31 -17.24
CA SER A 119 7.79 -7.67 -16.81
C SER A 119 8.17 -7.71 -15.33
N LEU A 120 8.97 -6.76 -14.85
CA LEU A 120 9.34 -6.65 -13.43
C LEU A 120 8.11 -6.39 -12.55
N ILE A 121 7.24 -5.46 -12.93
CA ILE A 121 6.01 -5.18 -12.20
C ILE A 121 5.15 -6.44 -12.10
N LEU A 122 4.90 -7.13 -13.21
CA LEU A 122 4.09 -8.35 -13.22
C LEU A 122 4.75 -9.52 -12.46
N LYS A 123 6.07 -9.59 -12.41
CA LYS A 123 6.81 -10.55 -11.61
C LYS A 123 6.66 -10.26 -10.11
N THR A 124 6.87 -9.02 -9.70
CA THR A 124 6.78 -8.61 -8.29
C THR A 124 5.34 -8.61 -7.79
N SER A 125 4.34 -8.39 -8.67
CA SER A 125 2.93 -8.53 -8.30
C SER A 125 2.58 -9.95 -7.84
N ARG A 126 3.15 -10.99 -8.50
CA ARG A 126 2.97 -12.37 -8.04
C ARG A 126 3.59 -12.63 -6.66
N CYS A 127 4.65 -11.89 -6.30
CA CYS A 127 5.19 -11.94 -4.95
C CYS A 127 4.24 -11.28 -3.93
N MET A 128 3.61 -10.17 -4.30
CA MET A 128 2.58 -9.51 -3.49
C MET A 128 1.38 -10.46 -3.30
N ASP A 129 0.90 -11.08 -4.38
CA ASP A 129 -0.16 -12.10 -4.33
C ASP A 129 0.16 -13.19 -3.30
N LYS A 130 1.38 -13.74 -3.36
CA LYS A 130 1.80 -14.83 -2.48
C LYS A 130 1.77 -14.47 -1.00
N VAL A 131 2.25 -13.29 -0.63
CA VAL A 131 2.32 -12.89 0.78
C VAL A 131 0.97 -12.40 1.30
N TRP A 132 0.22 -11.65 0.49
CA TRP A 132 -1.05 -11.09 0.91
C TRP A 132 -2.18 -12.12 0.89
N SER A 133 -2.22 -13.05 -0.10
CA SER A 133 -3.23 -14.12 -0.10
C SER A 133 -3.16 -14.94 1.19
N LYS A 134 -1.96 -15.41 1.54
CA LYS A 134 -1.77 -16.14 2.80
C LYS A 134 -2.17 -15.29 4.01
N THR A 135 -1.73 -14.05 4.05
CA THR A 135 -1.98 -13.15 5.17
C THR A 135 -3.48 -12.87 5.37
N LEU A 136 -4.23 -12.68 4.31
CA LEU A 136 -5.67 -12.44 4.33
C LEU A 136 -6.45 -13.71 4.69
N GLN A 137 -6.11 -14.84 4.04
CA GLN A 137 -6.75 -16.14 4.29
C GLN A 137 -6.56 -16.61 5.74
N ASP A 138 -5.37 -16.43 6.32
CA ASP A 138 -5.10 -16.73 7.74
C ASP A 138 -6.03 -15.94 8.70
N ARG A 139 -6.68 -14.87 8.21
CA ARG A 139 -7.64 -14.04 8.96
C ARG A 139 -9.09 -14.24 8.54
N GLY A 140 -9.35 -15.22 7.67
CA GLY A 140 -10.69 -15.52 7.14
C GLY A 140 -11.15 -14.53 6.06
N ILE A 141 -10.25 -13.64 5.58
CA ILE A 141 -10.57 -12.68 4.51
C ILE A 141 -10.38 -13.38 3.16
N THR A 142 -11.43 -13.41 2.34
CA THR A 142 -11.36 -13.98 0.99
C THR A 142 -10.41 -13.16 0.13
N TRP A 143 -9.47 -13.82 -0.52
CA TRP A 143 -8.51 -13.18 -1.41
C TRP A 143 -8.81 -13.49 -2.87
N HIS A 144 -8.67 -12.50 -3.71
CA HIS A 144 -8.57 -12.64 -5.16
C HIS A 144 -7.48 -11.68 -5.67
N ARG A 145 -6.92 -12.00 -6.84
CA ARG A 145 -5.85 -11.21 -7.46
C ARG A 145 -6.41 -9.92 -8.03
N PRO A 146 -5.71 -8.76 -7.91
CA PRO A 146 -6.05 -7.57 -8.67
C PRO A 146 -5.70 -7.72 -10.16
N GLY A 147 -6.43 -7.02 -11.03
CA GLY A 147 -6.04 -6.81 -12.41
C GLY A 147 -4.86 -5.85 -12.53
N TYR A 148 -4.15 -5.90 -13.67
CA TYR A 148 -3.05 -4.98 -13.97
C TYR A 148 -3.19 -4.43 -15.39
N ALA A 149 -3.35 -3.12 -15.53
CA ALA A 149 -3.35 -2.40 -16.80
C ALA A 149 -2.09 -1.53 -16.89
N ILE A 150 -1.03 -2.10 -17.48
CA ILE A 150 0.29 -1.46 -17.54
C ILE A 150 0.60 -1.08 -18.98
N THR A 151 0.74 0.23 -19.23
CA THR A 151 1.03 0.82 -20.55
C THR A 151 2.32 1.63 -20.52
N SER A 152 2.81 2.02 -21.70
CA SER A 152 3.91 3.00 -21.83
C SER A 152 3.40 4.42 -22.06
N ARG A 153 2.09 4.59 -22.31
CA ARG A 153 1.46 5.85 -22.70
C ARG A 153 0.34 6.22 -21.74
N ARG A 154 -0.28 7.36 -21.96
CA ARG A 154 -1.56 7.69 -21.34
C ARG A 154 -2.61 6.68 -21.76
N GLY A 155 -3.51 6.35 -20.85
CA GLY A 155 -4.61 5.44 -21.08
C GLY A 155 -5.86 5.85 -20.30
N ARG A 156 -6.95 5.18 -20.55
CA ARG A 156 -8.20 5.36 -19.81
C ARG A 156 -8.53 4.09 -19.03
N GLY A 157 -8.77 4.24 -17.74
CA GLY A 157 -9.20 3.17 -16.85
C GLY A 157 -10.64 3.34 -16.39
N ALA A 158 -11.15 2.35 -15.67
CA ALA A 158 -12.53 2.38 -15.15
C ALA A 158 -12.78 3.51 -14.12
N CYS A 159 -11.73 4.02 -13.47
CA CYS A 159 -11.79 5.11 -12.51
C CYS A 159 -11.23 6.45 -13.03
N GLY A 160 -10.88 6.54 -14.30
CA GLY A 160 -10.36 7.75 -14.92
C GLY A 160 -9.14 7.49 -15.81
N ASP A 161 -8.53 8.58 -16.29
CA ASP A 161 -7.33 8.52 -17.13
C ASP A 161 -6.07 8.23 -16.30
N PHE A 162 -5.07 7.62 -16.93
CA PHE A 162 -3.77 7.36 -16.32
C PHE A 162 -2.62 7.60 -17.33
N PRO A 163 -1.53 8.25 -16.93
CA PRO A 163 -1.41 9.01 -15.70
C PRO A 163 -2.36 10.20 -15.73
N GLN A 164 -2.85 10.61 -14.57
CA GLN A 164 -3.55 11.87 -14.45
C GLN A 164 -2.56 13.02 -14.64
N THR A 165 -3.04 14.16 -15.15
CA THR A 165 -2.21 15.35 -15.30
C THR A 165 -1.59 15.75 -13.96
N GLY A 166 -0.26 15.90 -13.94
CA GLY A 166 0.48 16.29 -12.75
C GLY A 166 0.73 15.12 -11.75
N SER A 167 0.30 13.90 -12.02
CA SER A 167 0.54 12.74 -11.16
C SER A 167 1.55 11.78 -11.75
N ILE A 168 2.33 11.16 -10.85
CA ILE A 168 3.12 9.97 -11.13
C ILE A 168 2.26 8.79 -10.74
N VAL A 169 1.55 8.24 -11.67
CA VAL A 169 0.75 7.06 -11.34
C VAL A 169 1.66 5.86 -11.09
N PRO A 170 1.29 4.92 -10.30
CA PRO A 170 0.06 4.10 -10.44
C PRO A 170 -1.14 4.60 -9.64
N TYR A 171 -2.30 3.95 -9.87
CA TYR A 171 -3.46 4.00 -8.98
C TYR A 171 -4.24 2.68 -8.99
N TYR A 172 -4.89 2.38 -7.89
CA TYR A 172 -5.84 1.27 -7.76
C TYR A 172 -7.27 1.74 -8.03
N CYS A 173 -8.00 1.01 -8.86
CA CYS A 173 -9.41 1.26 -9.13
C CYS A 173 -10.29 0.19 -8.44
N PRO A 174 -11.04 0.54 -7.38
CA PRO A 174 -11.88 -0.42 -6.67
C PRO A 174 -13.07 -0.92 -7.52
N ARG A 175 -13.51 -0.13 -8.52
CA ARG A 175 -14.65 -0.46 -9.38
C ARG A 175 -14.46 -1.76 -10.15
N ASN A 176 -13.23 -2.06 -10.58
CA ASN A 176 -12.88 -3.27 -11.30
C ASN A 176 -11.64 -3.97 -10.74
N THR A 177 -11.26 -3.63 -9.50
CA THR A 177 -10.16 -4.23 -8.76
C THR A 177 -8.83 -4.27 -9.54
N THR A 178 -8.53 -3.22 -10.30
CA THR A 178 -7.38 -3.18 -11.22
C THR A 178 -6.40 -2.08 -10.83
N ILE A 179 -5.11 -2.39 -10.84
CA ILE A 179 -4.02 -1.42 -10.71
C ILE A 179 -3.62 -0.92 -12.09
N TYR A 180 -3.70 0.37 -12.30
CA TYR A 180 -3.36 1.08 -13.53
C TYR A 180 -2.01 1.75 -13.39
N ALA A 181 -1.15 1.60 -14.38
CA ALA A 181 0.18 2.20 -14.33
C ALA A 181 0.72 2.56 -15.72
N SER A 182 1.46 3.67 -15.81
CA SER A 182 2.27 4.03 -16.97
C SER A 182 3.76 3.89 -16.63
N THR A 183 4.45 3.00 -17.33
CA THR A 183 5.88 2.77 -17.12
C THR A 183 6.71 4.01 -17.42
N THR A 184 6.36 4.79 -18.45
CA THR A 184 7.04 6.04 -18.79
C THR A 184 6.86 7.10 -17.72
N ALA A 185 5.64 7.24 -17.19
CA ALA A 185 5.36 8.21 -16.13
C ALA A 185 6.15 7.87 -14.86
N MET A 186 6.14 6.60 -14.44
CA MET A 186 6.87 6.16 -13.25
C MET A 186 8.38 6.30 -13.40
N ALA A 187 8.95 5.95 -14.56
CA ALA A 187 10.38 6.03 -14.79
C ALA A 187 10.91 7.47 -14.96
N ARG A 188 10.11 8.37 -15.52
CA ARG A 188 10.55 9.72 -15.86
C ARG A 188 9.95 10.81 -14.98
N GLY A 189 9.01 10.48 -14.12
CA GLY A 189 8.34 11.47 -13.28
C GLY A 189 7.54 12.48 -14.07
N SER A 190 6.62 12.03 -14.93
CA SER A 190 5.90 12.89 -15.85
C SER A 190 5.14 14.00 -15.13
N GLY A 191 5.52 15.22 -15.39
CA GLY A 191 4.78 16.43 -14.98
C GLY A 191 4.93 16.82 -13.52
N ASN A 192 5.80 16.16 -12.75
CA ASN A 192 6.03 16.53 -11.37
C ASN A 192 7.18 17.54 -11.24
N ALA A 193 6.85 18.78 -10.91
CA ALA A 193 7.81 19.85 -10.65
C ALA A 193 8.83 19.56 -9.53
N LEU A 194 8.61 18.50 -8.77
CA LEU A 194 9.42 18.12 -7.60
C LEU A 194 10.52 17.08 -7.91
N GLY A 195 10.70 16.70 -9.17
CA GLY A 195 11.82 15.88 -9.58
C GLY A 195 11.73 14.40 -9.19
N TYR A 196 10.53 13.83 -9.17
CA TYR A 196 10.35 12.38 -8.90
C TYR A 196 11.12 11.49 -9.87
N GLY A 197 11.37 11.91 -11.10
CA GLY A 197 12.18 11.17 -12.05
C GLY A 197 13.60 10.88 -11.54
N GLN A 198 14.20 11.82 -10.82
CA GLN A 198 15.53 11.61 -10.20
C GLN A 198 15.49 10.66 -9.00
N ILE A 199 14.34 10.53 -8.34
CA ILE A 199 14.18 9.67 -7.16
C ILE A 199 13.80 8.25 -7.58
N THR A 200 13.16 8.08 -8.73
CA THR A 200 12.66 6.80 -9.24
C THR A 200 13.59 6.12 -10.23
N ASP A 201 14.84 6.55 -10.36
CA ASP A 201 15.86 5.91 -11.21
C ASP A 201 16.16 4.44 -10.83
N TRP A 202 15.76 4.05 -9.63
CA TRP A 202 15.85 2.69 -9.15
C TRP A 202 14.49 2.00 -9.15
N HIS A 203 14.41 0.83 -9.76
CA HIS A 203 13.19 0.03 -9.85
C HIS A 203 12.51 -0.26 -8.49
N GLY A 204 13.25 -0.29 -7.37
CA GLY A 204 12.69 -0.54 -6.04
C GLY A 204 11.73 0.56 -5.59
N ALA A 205 11.97 1.83 -5.95
CA ALA A 205 11.03 2.91 -5.68
C ALA A 205 9.73 2.71 -6.45
N ILE A 206 9.83 2.35 -7.75
CA ILE A 206 8.66 2.05 -8.59
C ILE A 206 7.85 0.87 -8.04
N ILE A 207 8.54 -0.22 -7.65
CA ILE A 207 7.86 -1.38 -7.08
C ILE A 207 7.24 -1.07 -5.72
N SER A 208 7.81 -0.17 -4.93
CA SER A 208 7.19 0.27 -3.68
C SER A 208 5.91 1.08 -3.90
N MET A 209 5.81 1.87 -4.99
CA MET A 209 4.56 2.50 -5.40
C MET A 209 3.51 1.46 -5.81
N MET A 210 3.90 0.46 -6.61
CA MET A 210 2.99 -0.64 -6.96
C MET A 210 2.53 -1.42 -5.73
N ALA A 211 3.38 -1.54 -4.72
CA ALA A 211 3.01 -2.17 -3.45
C ALA A 211 2.06 -1.31 -2.60
N HIS A 212 2.13 0.02 -2.71
CA HIS A 212 1.14 0.94 -2.15
C HIS A 212 -0.23 0.71 -2.79
N GLU A 213 -0.30 0.64 -4.14
CA GLU A 213 -1.57 0.37 -4.84
C GLU A 213 -2.13 -1.03 -4.50
N TYR A 214 -1.25 -2.00 -4.30
CA TYR A 214 -1.66 -3.29 -3.77
C TYR A 214 -2.20 -3.17 -2.33
N GLY A 215 -1.70 -2.23 -1.54
CA GLY A 215 -2.24 -1.87 -0.23
C GLY A 215 -3.70 -1.45 -0.30
N HIS A 216 -4.09 -0.66 -1.31
CA HIS A 216 -5.50 -0.32 -1.55
C HIS A 216 -6.34 -1.54 -1.92
N HIS A 217 -5.78 -2.50 -2.67
CA HIS A 217 -6.46 -3.77 -2.91
C HIS A 217 -6.69 -4.55 -1.62
N VAL A 218 -5.71 -4.60 -0.71
CA VAL A 218 -5.85 -5.21 0.62
C VAL A 218 -6.94 -4.50 1.45
N GLN A 219 -7.02 -3.18 1.41
CA GLN A 219 -8.07 -2.40 2.05
C GLN A 219 -9.46 -2.73 1.47
N GLN A 220 -9.54 -2.93 0.15
CA GLN A 220 -10.79 -3.35 -0.51
C GLN A 220 -11.23 -4.73 -0.02
N LEU A 221 -10.35 -5.72 -0.04
CA LEU A 221 -10.66 -7.09 0.36
C LEU A 221 -11.04 -7.23 1.83
N SER A 222 -10.44 -6.41 2.69
CA SER A 222 -10.70 -6.42 4.14
C SER A 222 -11.94 -5.61 4.55
N GLY A 223 -12.62 -4.96 3.60
CA GLY A 223 -13.78 -4.10 3.85
C GLY A 223 -13.43 -2.71 4.39
N LEU A 224 -12.16 -2.39 4.61
CA LEU A 224 -11.72 -1.06 5.04
C LEU A 224 -12.13 0.04 4.06
N SER A 225 -12.03 -0.22 2.74
CA SER A 225 -12.43 0.75 1.70
C SER A 225 -13.90 1.12 1.78
N ASN A 226 -14.78 0.14 1.98
CA ASN A 226 -16.21 0.38 2.07
C ASN A 226 -16.56 1.20 3.33
N THR A 227 -15.99 0.82 4.49
CA THR A 227 -16.22 1.55 5.74
C THR A 227 -15.65 2.97 5.68
N TRP A 228 -14.45 3.15 5.11
CA TRP A 228 -13.87 4.47 4.86
C TRP A 228 -14.77 5.34 3.98
N TRP A 229 -15.29 4.76 2.90
CA TRP A 229 -16.16 5.48 1.97
C TRP A 229 -17.46 5.92 2.65
N GLN A 230 -18.10 5.04 3.41
CA GLN A 230 -19.30 5.40 4.18
C GLN A 230 -19.02 6.55 5.16
N GLN A 231 -17.96 6.46 5.97
CA GLN A 231 -17.59 7.54 6.87
C GLN A 231 -17.22 8.85 6.13
N THR A 232 -16.67 8.75 4.92
CA THR A 232 -16.40 9.92 4.08
C THR A 232 -17.67 10.58 3.58
N LEU A 233 -18.69 9.80 3.21
CA LEU A 233 -20.02 10.33 2.83
C LEU A 233 -20.73 10.99 4.01
N GLU A 234 -20.65 10.39 5.19
CA GLU A 234 -21.24 10.90 6.44
C GLU A 234 -20.53 12.15 6.98
N SER A 235 -19.26 12.38 6.59
CA SER A 235 -18.51 13.54 7.06
C SER A 235 -19.08 14.86 6.52
N GLY A 236 -19.56 15.72 7.42
CA GLY A 236 -20.17 17.01 7.11
C GLY A 236 -19.19 18.10 6.64
N SER A 237 -17.86 17.87 6.72
CA SER A 237 -16.88 18.88 6.37
C SER A 237 -15.82 18.38 5.38
N ARG A 238 -15.34 19.29 4.51
CA ARG A 238 -14.21 19.00 3.61
C ARG A 238 -12.95 18.58 4.37
N SER A 239 -12.67 19.23 5.48
CA SER A 239 -11.49 18.91 6.30
C SER A 239 -11.58 17.51 6.91
N GLY A 240 -12.76 17.09 7.36
CA GLY A 240 -13.02 15.74 7.85
C GLY A 240 -12.82 14.69 6.76
N LYS A 241 -13.35 14.92 5.55
CA LYS A 241 -13.15 14.03 4.38
C LYS A 241 -11.67 13.88 4.03
N LEU A 242 -10.93 14.99 3.99
CA LEU A 242 -9.48 14.97 3.74
C LEU A 242 -8.70 14.25 4.85
N ALA A 243 -9.11 14.39 6.12
CA ALA A 243 -8.47 13.67 7.21
C ALA A 243 -8.68 12.15 7.13
N LEU A 244 -9.87 11.69 6.71
CA LEU A 244 -10.15 10.29 6.44
C LEU A 244 -9.33 9.77 5.26
N SER A 245 -9.22 10.57 4.18
CA SER A 245 -8.41 10.24 3.00
C SER A 245 -6.95 10.04 3.37
N ARG A 246 -6.34 11.00 4.09
CA ARG A 246 -4.94 10.86 4.52
C ARG A 246 -4.67 9.59 5.33
N ARG A 247 -5.57 9.21 6.23
CA ARG A 247 -5.42 7.96 6.99
C ARG A 247 -5.46 6.75 6.10
N PHE A 248 -6.35 6.75 5.10
CA PHE A 248 -6.50 5.67 4.12
C PHE A 248 -5.22 5.51 3.27
N GLU A 249 -4.70 6.62 2.74
CA GLU A 249 -3.48 6.66 1.92
C GLU A 249 -2.22 6.26 2.69
N LEU A 250 -2.05 6.82 3.89
CA LEU A 250 -0.89 6.51 4.74
C LEU A 250 -0.89 5.05 5.22
N GLN A 251 -2.06 4.43 5.36
CA GLN A 251 -2.16 3.00 5.62
C GLN A 251 -1.68 2.17 4.43
N ALA A 252 -2.07 2.53 3.20
CA ALA A 252 -1.58 1.87 1.99
C ALA A 252 -0.06 2.03 1.84
N THR A 253 0.47 3.22 2.14
CA THR A 253 1.92 3.48 2.20
C THR A 253 2.62 2.54 3.21
N CYS A 254 2.03 2.32 4.38
CA CYS A 254 2.57 1.39 5.39
C CYS A 254 2.55 -0.06 4.88
N PHE A 255 1.49 -0.50 4.22
CA PHE A 255 1.41 -1.84 3.60
C PHE A 255 2.44 -2.01 2.48
N GLY A 256 2.71 -0.98 1.70
CA GLY A 256 3.81 -0.95 0.73
C GLY A 256 5.17 -1.19 1.40
N GLY A 257 5.43 -0.54 2.54
CA GLY A 257 6.62 -0.75 3.36
C GLY A 257 6.74 -2.19 3.87
N MET A 258 5.64 -2.80 4.33
CA MET A 258 5.61 -4.21 4.76
C MET A 258 6.00 -5.16 3.63
N PHE A 259 5.49 -4.95 2.40
CA PHE A 259 5.88 -5.78 1.26
C PHE A 259 7.37 -5.65 0.94
N MET A 260 7.91 -4.44 0.89
CA MET A 260 9.33 -4.21 0.65
C MET A 260 10.21 -4.88 1.72
N ARG A 261 9.76 -4.96 2.98
CA ARG A 261 10.41 -5.74 4.03
C ARG A 261 10.33 -7.24 3.80
N ALA A 262 9.16 -7.74 3.39
CA ALA A 262 8.96 -9.17 3.12
C ALA A 262 9.85 -9.69 1.99
N ALA A 263 10.09 -8.87 0.96
CA ALA A 263 10.91 -9.18 -0.19
C ALA A 263 12.41 -8.87 0.01
N ALA A 264 12.80 -8.11 1.04
CA ALA A 264 14.11 -7.47 1.17
C ALA A 264 15.32 -8.44 1.09
N ALA A 265 15.14 -9.71 1.47
CA ALA A 265 16.25 -10.68 1.44
C ALA A 265 16.60 -11.14 0.02
N SER A 266 15.68 -11.10 -0.93
CA SER A 266 15.85 -11.55 -2.31
C SER A 266 15.74 -10.42 -3.34
N TYR A 267 14.99 -9.38 -3.02
CA TYR A 267 15.00 -8.12 -3.74
C TYR A 267 16.20 -7.30 -3.24
N PRO A 268 16.96 -6.61 -4.09
CA PRO A 268 18.22 -5.97 -3.66
C PRO A 268 17.99 -4.70 -2.81
N VAL A 269 17.31 -4.86 -1.68
CA VAL A 269 17.09 -3.79 -0.67
C VAL A 269 18.21 -3.84 0.36
N THR A 270 19.41 -3.45 -0.06
CA THR A 270 20.54 -3.21 0.85
C THR A 270 20.23 -2.05 1.82
N PRO A 271 21.01 -1.86 2.91
CA PRO A 271 20.86 -0.68 3.77
C PRO A 271 20.82 0.66 3.01
N ALA A 272 21.70 0.84 2.02
CA ALA A 272 21.71 2.04 1.17
C ALA A 272 20.42 2.17 0.34
N ARG A 273 19.95 1.08 -0.27
CA ARG A 273 18.68 1.06 -1.04
C ARG A 273 17.44 1.27 -0.15
N ARG A 274 17.46 0.76 1.07
CA ARG A 274 16.45 1.07 2.08
C ARG A 274 16.40 2.58 2.38
N ASN A 275 17.54 3.21 2.58
CA ASN A 275 17.62 4.65 2.80
C ASN A 275 17.14 5.45 1.57
N THR A 276 17.39 4.94 0.36
CA THR A 276 16.81 5.51 -0.89
C THR A 276 15.29 5.45 -0.86
N LEU A 277 14.67 4.35 -0.40
CA LEU A 277 13.21 4.26 -0.25
C LEU A 277 12.70 5.24 0.80
N TYR A 278 13.37 5.37 1.93
CA TYR A 278 12.99 6.35 2.96
C TYR A 278 13.07 7.78 2.43
N TYR A 279 14.13 8.11 1.69
CA TYR A 279 14.25 9.40 1.02
C TYR A 279 13.14 9.61 -0.02
N PHE A 280 12.83 8.60 -0.83
CA PHE A 280 11.73 8.68 -1.79
C PHE A 280 10.41 9.03 -1.09
N TYR A 281 10.05 8.30 -0.05
CA TYR A 281 8.80 8.58 0.68
C TYR A 281 8.82 9.89 1.47
N SER A 282 9.98 10.47 1.75
CA SER A 282 10.07 11.83 2.29
C SER A 282 9.76 12.94 1.26
N ARG A 283 9.50 12.55 0.00
CA ARG A 283 9.14 13.46 -1.10
C ARG A 283 7.75 13.17 -1.67
N VAL A 284 7.11 12.08 -1.25
CA VAL A 284 5.75 11.69 -1.65
C VAL A 284 4.73 12.31 -0.70
N GLY A 285 3.57 12.70 -1.20
CA GLY A 285 2.45 13.20 -0.40
C GLY A 285 2.03 14.62 -0.76
N ASP A 286 1.35 15.25 0.16
CA ASP A 286 0.75 16.58 -0.01
C ASP A 286 1.81 17.68 -0.11
N HIS A 287 1.75 18.47 -1.17
CA HIS A 287 2.60 19.63 -1.41
C HIS A 287 1.77 20.90 -1.51
N PRO A 288 2.37 22.11 -1.35
CA PRO A 288 1.65 23.36 -1.53
C PRO A 288 0.94 23.43 -2.90
N GLY A 289 -0.32 23.83 -2.88
CA GLY A 289 -1.14 23.93 -4.11
C GLY A 289 -1.85 22.62 -4.53
N TRP A 290 -1.61 21.51 -3.85
CA TRP A 290 -2.25 20.21 -4.09
C TRP A 290 -3.36 19.92 -3.06
N PRO A 291 -4.33 19.05 -3.38
CA PRO A 291 -5.25 18.53 -2.37
C PRO A 291 -4.48 17.91 -1.20
N ARG A 292 -4.94 18.16 0.02
CA ARG A 292 -4.31 17.62 1.24
C ARG A 292 -4.96 16.29 1.62
N ASP A 293 -4.84 15.29 0.77
CA ASP A 293 -5.54 14.01 0.88
C ASP A 293 -4.62 12.77 1.02
N HIS A 294 -3.30 12.91 0.76
CA HIS A 294 -2.32 11.83 0.84
C HIS A 294 -1.41 11.89 2.07
N GLY A 295 -1.55 12.92 2.90
CA GLY A 295 -0.67 13.19 4.04
C GLY A 295 0.66 13.82 3.67
N SER A 296 1.26 14.52 4.62
CA SER A 296 2.52 15.24 4.38
C SER A 296 3.66 14.27 4.00
N PRO A 297 4.70 14.75 3.27
CA PRO A 297 5.87 13.94 2.95
C PRO A 297 6.56 13.34 4.19
N ALA A 298 6.59 14.08 5.30
CA ALA A 298 7.13 13.57 6.56
C ALA A 298 6.32 12.38 7.10
N ASN A 299 4.99 12.43 6.99
CA ASN A 299 4.12 11.34 7.42
C ASN A 299 4.16 10.16 6.45
N ASN A 300 4.27 10.38 5.14
CA ASN A 300 4.48 9.30 4.17
C ASN A 300 5.78 8.54 4.47
N ASN A 301 6.89 9.25 4.72
CA ASN A 301 8.14 8.63 5.14
C ASN A 301 7.96 7.82 6.43
N ARG A 302 7.31 8.41 7.44
CA ARG A 302 7.07 7.77 8.74
C ARG A 302 6.28 6.48 8.60
N TRP A 303 5.18 6.47 7.85
CA TRP A 303 4.35 5.29 7.68
C TRP A 303 4.97 4.22 6.80
N PHE A 304 5.72 4.60 5.76
CA PHE A 304 6.50 3.63 4.99
C PHE A 304 7.55 2.94 5.88
N ARG A 305 8.29 3.71 6.69
CA ARG A 305 9.26 3.15 7.66
C ARG A 305 8.58 2.27 8.69
N GLN A 306 7.43 2.70 9.22
CA GLN A 306 6.64 1.92 10.17
C GLN A 306 6.33 0.53 9.59
N GLY A 307 5.84 0.46 8.36
CA GLY A 307 5.57 -0.79 7.66
C GLY A 307 6.84 -1.62 7.46
N TYR A 308 7.89 -1.00 6.95
CA TYR A 308 9.14 -1.70 6.68
C TYR A 308 9.83 -2.24 7.95
N GLU A 309 9.91 -1.45 9.00
CA GLU A 309 10.65 -1.79 10.21
C GLU A 309 9.85 -2.72 11.13
N LYS A 310 8.55 -2.50 11.27
CA LYS A 310 7.70 -3.29 12.18
C LYS A 310 7.11 -4.52 11.51
N ASN A 311 6.76 -4.46 10.24
CA ASN A 311 6.15 -5.55 9.47
C ASN A 311 4.98 -6.22 10.21
N LYS A 312 4.05 -5.44 10.77
CA LYS A 312 2.87 -5.94 11.49
C LYS A 312 1.64 -5.17 11.05
N THR A 313 0.57 -5.87 10.65
CA THR A 313 -0.61 -5.19 10.09
C THR A 313 -1.27 -4.23 11.07
N PHE A 314 -1.31 -4.55 12.38
CA PHE A 314 -1.84 -3.61 13.37
C PHE A 314 -0.98 -2.35 13.53
N GLN A 315 0.32 -2.41 13.26
CA GLN A 315 1.21 -1.24 13.28
C GLN A 315 0.95 -0.29 12.10
N CYS A 316 0.20 -0.73 11.10
CA CYS A 316 -0.31 0.10 10.00
C CYS A 316 -1.73 0.64 10.28
N ASN A 317 -2.22 0.55 11.51
CA ASN A 317 -3.54 1.06 11.86
C ASN A 317 -3.52 2.59 12.06
N THR A 318 -3.62 3.32 10.95
CA THR A 318 -3.64 4.80 10.95
C THR A 318 -4.86 5.38 11.66
N TRP A 319 -5.92 4.59 11.85
CA TRP A 319 -7.18 5.00 12.49
C TRP A 319 -7.07 5.19 13.99
N LEU A 320 -6.09 4.53 14.61
CA LEU A 320 -5.76 4.70 16.04
C LEU A 320 -4.60 5.68 16.27
N ALA A 321 -3.95 6.14 15.20
CA ALA A 321 -2.81 7.02 15.30
C ALA A 321 -3.21 8.47 15.62
N PRO A 322 -2.34 9.25 16.31
CA PRO A 322 -2.56 10.67 16.52
C PRO A 322 -2.68 11.45 15.21
N SER A 323 -3.50 12.52 15.19
CA SER A 323 -3.71 13.35 14.00
C SER A 323 -2.42 13.99 13.48
N SER A 324 -1.47 14.34 14.35
CA SER A 324 -0.15 14.86 13.95
C SER A 324 0.67 13.91 13.08
N THR A 325 0.41 12.62 13.15
CA THR A 325 1.08 11.60 12.34
C THR A 325 0.28 11.20 11.10
N THR A 326 -0.88 11.82 10.88
CA THR A 326 -1.77 11.54 9.74
C THR A 326 -2.26 12.83 9.05
N SER A 327 -1.55 13.94 9.27
CA SER A 327 -1.84 15.24 8.64
C SER A 327 -1.04 15.47 7.38
#